data_73816af381d14937068e31ac83200cc4
#
_entry.id   73816af381d14937068e31ac83200cc4
#
_cell.length_a   1.000
_cell.length_b   1.000
_cell.length_c   1.000
_cell.angle_alpha   90.00
_cell.angle_beta   90.00
_cell.angle_gamma   90.00
#
_symmetry.space_group_name_H-M   'P 1'
#
loop_
_entity.id
_entity.type
_entity.pdbx_description
1 polymer ?
#
loop_
_entity_poly.entity_id
_entity_poly.type
_entity_poly.pdbx_seq_one_letter_code
_entity_poly.pdbx_strand_id
1 'polypeptide(L)'
;KKPTKKQGLIKGDMAKSRRGMYKLLRSVNNPAITQFFSFATNNKQRLYLLKPHSGKTHQLRVALCSIGAPIIGDPLYNSNSTADRGYLHAYALRFNFLGTLYQYILPSDEGEFYLTKSIKDKLIELDQPWLLNWPK
;
A
#
# COMPACT_ATOMS: atom_id res chain seq x y z
N LYS A 1 -2.23 14.20 -12.63
CA LYS A 1 -3.43 13.39 -12.92
C LYS A 1 -3.74 12.50 -11.73
N LYS A 2 -4.95 12.58 -11.21
CA LYS A 2 -5.35 11.75 -10.05
C LYS A 2 -5.46 10.30 -10.47
N PRO A 3 -4.88 9.36 -9.71
CA PRO A 3 -5.06 7.94 -9.98
C PRO A 3 -6.52 7.55 -9.78
N THR A 4 -7.10 6.87 -10.76
CA THR A 4 -8.51 6.44 -10.72
C THR A 4 -8.66 4.93 -10.72
N LYS A 5 -7.57 4.19 -10.87
CA LYS A 5 -7.60 2.74 -11.00
C LYS A 5 -8.00 2.10 -9.66
N LYS A 6 -9.04 1.28 -9.68
CA LYS A 6 -9.61 0.66 -8.48
C LYS A 6 -8.86 -0.57 -8.01
N GLN A 7 -8.11 -1.23 -8.90
CA GLN A 7 -7.32 -2.40 -8.59
C GLN A 7 -6.24 -2.61 -9.64
N GLY A 8 -5.20 -3.33 -9.30
CA GLY A 8 -4.15 -3.65 -10.25
C GLY A 8 -2.97 -4.40 -9.68
N LEU A 9 -2.02 -4.61 -10.56
CA LEU A 9 -0.74 -5.23 -10.27
C LEU A 9 0.37 -4.26 -10.67
N ILE A 10 1.28 -4.00 -9.73
CA ILE A 10 2.46 -3.18 -9.98
C ILE A 10 3.67 -4.11 -9.96
N LYS A 11 4.39 -4.17 -11.07
CA LYS A 11 5.48 -5.13 -11.25
C LYS A 11 6.65 -4.47 -11.97
N GLY A 12 7.84 -4.66 -11.43
CA GLY A 12 9.07 -4.19 -12.06
C GLY A 12 10.28 -4.38 -11.17
N ASP A 13 11.45 -4.44 -11.79
CA ASP A 13 12.71 -4.47 -11.06
C ASP A 13 12.89 -3.13 -10.33
N MET A 14 13.58 -3.18 -9.19
CA MET A 14 13.85 -1.99 -8.40
C MET A 14 15.34 -1.67 -8.43
N ALA A 15 15.67 -0.40 -8.53
CA ALA A 15 17.04 0.10 -8.52
C ALA A 15 17.15 1.31 -7.61
N LYS A 16 18.35 1.52 -7.08
CA LYS A 16 18.66 2.72 -6.32
C LYS A 16 18.53 3.95 -7.22
N SER A 17 17.97 5.01 -6.68
CA SER A 17 17.91 6.32 -7.26
C SER A 17 18.74 7.28 -6.41
N ARG A 18 18.44 8.57 -6.42
CA ARG A 18 19.15 9.58 -5.64
C ARG A 18 18.62 9.71 -4.22
N ARG A 19 19.44 10.23 -3.29
CA ARG A 19 19.03 10.62 -1.93
C ARG A 19 18.36 9.50 -1.11
N GLY A 20 18.86 8.27 -1.24
CA GLY A 20 18.30 7.13 -0.52
C GLY A 20 16.99 6.61 -1.06
N MET A 21 16.53 7.12 -2.19
CA MET A 21 15.32 6.67 -2.86
C MET A 21 15.58 5.46 -3.76
N TYR A 22 14.50 4.80 -4.15
CA TYR A 22 14.49 3.72 -5.13
C TYR A 22 13.52 4.06 -6.25
N LYS A 23 13.65 3.39 -7.38
CA LYS A 23 12.76 3.56 -8.52
C LYS A 23 12.35 2.21 -9.09
N LEU A 24 11.17 2.17 -9.71
CA LEU A 24 10.68 1.01 -10.42
C LEU A 24 11.11 1.08 -11.88
N LEU A 25 11.68 -0.02 -12.37
CA LEU A 25 12.11 -0.16 -13.77
C LEU A 25 11.05 -0.90 -14.56
N ARG A 26 11.13 -0.81 -15.88
CA ARG A 26 10.24 -1.55 -16.78
C ARG A 26 10.66 -3.02 -16.94
N SER A 27 11.91 -3.35 -16.66
CA SER A 27 12.40 -4.72 -16.68
C SER A 27 11.76 -5.57 -15.60
N VAL A 28 11.72 -6.89 -15.80
CA VAL A 28 11.09 -7.84 -14.89
C VAL A 28 11.97 -9.07 -14.64
N ASN A 29 13.26 -8.89 -14.45
CA ASN A 29 14.22 -9.98 -14.21
C ASN A 29 14.10 -10.55 -12.79
N ASN A 30 14.00 -9.67 -11.80
CA ASN A 30 13.76 -10.03 -10.40
C ASN A 30 12.79 -8.99 -9.80
N PRO A 31 11.54 -8.97 -10.28
CA PRO A 31 10.66 -7.84 -10.02
C PRO A 31 10.10 -7.80 -8.61
N ALA A 32 9.91 -6.59 -8.12
CA ALA A 32 9.00 -6.32 -7.02
C ALA A 32 7.57 -6.42 -7.54
N ILE A 33 6.72 -7.17 -6.86
CA ILE A 33 5.35 -7.40 -7.27
C ILE A 33 4.42 -6.99 -6.14
N THR A 34 3.49 -6.08 -6.44
CA THR A 34 2.50 -5.60 -5.47
C THR A 34 1.12 -5.61 -6.12
N GLN A 35 0.19 -6.33 -5.51
CA GLN A 35 -1.23 -6.28 -5.86
C GLN A 35 -1.92 -5.20 -5.03
N PHE A 36 -2.91 -4.54 -5.60
CA PHE A 36 -3.64 -3.53 -4.83
C PHE A 36 -5.12 -3.47 -5.18
N PHE A 37 -5.89 -3.04 -4.19
CA PHE A 37 -7.22 -2.46 -4.33
C PHE A 37 -7.18 -1.03 -3.86
N SER A 38 -7.96 -0.16 -4.46
CA SER A 38 -8.11 1.22 -3.99
C SER A 38 -9.58 1.59 -3.87
N PHE A 39 -9.86 2.38 -2.85
CA PHE A 39 -11.22 2.77 -2.49
C PHE A 39 -11.30 4.29 -2.33
N ALA A 40 -12.38 4.89 -2.86
CA ALA A 40 -12.63 6.32 -2.67
C ALA A 40 -12.95 6.63 -1.21
N THR A 41 -12.51 7.78 -0.74
CA THR A 41 -12.86 8.30 0.58
C THR A 41 -13.58 9.64 0.43
N ASN A 42 -14.16 10.14 1.53
CA ASN A 42 -14.86 11.44 1.52
C ASN A 42 -13.91 12.65 1.41
N ASN A 43 -12.59 12.42 1.53
CA ASN A 43 -11.60 13.50 1.60
C ASN A 43 -10.84 13.72 0.28
N LYS A 44 -11.39 13.29 -0.86
CA LYS A 44 -10.73 13.34 -2.17
C LYS A 44 -9.40 12.58 -2.22
N GLN A 45 -9.20 11.66 -1.29
CA GLN A 45 -8.08 10.75 -1.20
C GLN A 45 -8.55 9.34 -1.53
N ARG A 46 -7.62 8.43 -1.67
CA ARG A 46 -7.94 7.02 -1.86
C ARG A 46 -7.26 6.18 -0.78
N LEU A 47 -7.99 5.20 -0.29
CA LEU A 47 -7.44 4.19 0.60
C LEU A 47 -6.93 3.02 -0.25
N TYR A 48 -5.68 2.64 -0.09
CA TYR A 48 -5.08 1.52 -0.79
C TYR A 48 -4.89 0.33 0.15
N LEU A 49 -5.35 -0.84 -0.28
CA LEU A 49 -5.02 -2.10 0.37
C LEU A 49 -3.98 -2.80 -0.50
N LEU A 50 -2.80 -3.05 0.05
CA LEU A 50 -1.64 -3.52 -0.70
C LEU A 50 -1.24 -4.92 -0.25
N LYS A 51 -0.91 -5.77 -1.24
CA LYS A 51 -0.40 -7.12 -0.98
C LYS A 51 0.92 -7.31 -1.73
N PRO A 52 2.06 -7.13 -1.04
CA PRO A 52 3.37 -7.37 -1.66
C PRO A 52 3.68 -8.86 -1.73
N HIS A 53 4.27 -9.28 -2.84
CA HIS A 53 4.77 -10.65 -3.03
C HIS A 53 6.30 -10.74 -2.94
N SER A 54 6.94 -9.64 -2.53
CA SER A 54 8.38 -9.53 -2.31
C SER A 54 8.62 -8.48 -1.24
N GLY A 55 9.81 -8.47 -0.67
CA GLY A 55 10.17 -7.53 0.41
C GLY A 55 11.30 -6.60 0.01
N LYS A 56 11.22 -5.98 -1.17
CA LYS A 56 12.25 -5.04 -1.62
C LYS A 56 12.20 -3.74 -0.83
N THR A 57 13.35 -3.07 -0.69
CA THR A 57 13.45 -1.80 0.04
C THR A 57 12.52 -0.74 -0.54
N HIS A 58 11.73 -0.10 0.32
CA HIS A 58 10.74 0.91 -0.05
C HIS A 58 9.69 0.43 -1.07
N GLN A 59 9.47 -0.88 -1.20
CA GLN A 59 8.66 -1.44 -2.28
C GLN A 59 7.27 -0.81 -2.40
N LEU A 60 6.51 -0.74 -1.31
CA LEU A 60 5.15 -0.20 -1.35
C LEU A 60 5.14 1.30 -1.62
N ARG A 61 6.11 2.02 -1.07
CA ARG A 61 6.28 3.45 -1.28
C ARG A 61 6.58 3.77 -2.74
N VAL A 62 7.49 3.01 -3.34
CA VAL A 62 7.86 3.15 -4.76
C VAL A 62 6.71 2.71 -5.67
N ALA A 63 6.04 1.61 -5.34
CA ALA A 63 4.92 1.11 -6.14
C ALA A 63 3.81 2.16 -6.27
N LEU A 64 3.37 2.74 -5.18
CA LEU A 64 2.33 3.76 -5.20
C LEU A 64 2.80 5.04 -5.90
N CYS A 65 4.04 5.45 -5.70
CA CYS A 65 4.60 6.59 -6.41
C CYS A 65 4.60 6.36 -7.93
N SER A 66 4.91 5.14 -8.38
CA SER A 66 4.97 4.80 -9.80
C SER A 66 3.63 4.92 -10.53
N ILE A 67 2.52 4.76 -9.82
CA ILE A 67 1.17 4.93 -10.39
C ILE A 67 0.57 6.32 -10.15
N GLY A 68 1.39 7.26 -9.67
CA GLY A 68 0.96 8.63 -9.42
C GLY A 68 0.18 8.82 -8.12
N ALA A 69 0.31 7.88 -7.17
CA ALA A 69 -0.38 7.92 -5.88
C ALA A 69 0.62 7.81 -4.71
N PRO A 70 1.60 8.72 -4.59
CA PRO A 70 2.57 8.64 -3.51
C PRO A 70 1.88 8.69 -2.16
N ILE A 71 2.42 7.97 -1.18
CA ILE A 71 1.84 7.88 0.16
C ILE A 71 1.81 9.26 0.81
N ILE A 72 0.67 9.63 1.37
CA ILE A 72 0.51 10.88 2.11
C ILE A 72 1.47 10.87 3.30
N GLY A 73 2.24 11.95 3.47
CA GLY A 73 3.20 12.08 4.56
C GLY A 73 4.53 11.38 4.34
N ASP A 74 4.76 10.79 3.17
CA ASP A 74 6.05 10.17 2.85
C ASP A 74 7.11 11.25 2.58
N PRO A 75 8.17 11.35 3.40
CA PRO A 75 9.14 12.43 3.27
C PRO A 75 10.04 12.32 2.04
N LEU A 76 10.19 11.13 1.46
CA LEU A 76 11.04 10.90 0.28
C LEU A 76 10.27 10.98 -1.03
N TYR A 77 9.11 10.30 -1.10
CA TYR A 77 8.36 10.14 -2.35
C TYR A 77 7.20 11.12 -2.48
N ASN A 78 6.88 11.85 -1.41
CA ASN A 78 5.85 12.87 -1.38
C ASN A 78 6.25 14.01 -0.45
N SER A 79 7.41 14.61 -0.74
CA SER A 79 8.06 15.61 0.13
C SER A 79 7.23 16.86 0.37
N ASN A 80 6.26 17.17 -0.50
CA ASN A 80 5.38 18.33 -0.35
C ASN A 80 4.19 18.07 0.57
N SER A 81 4.01 16.84 1.05
CA SER A 81 2.93 16.51 1.96
C SER A 81 3.21 17.05 3.37
N THR A 82 2.21 17.68 3.97
CA THR A 82 2.28 18.24 5.33
C THR A 82 1.43 17.44 6.32
N ALA A 83 1.16 16.18 6.02
CA ALA A 83 0.35 15.32 6.87
C ALA A 83 1.01 15.06 8.23
N ASP A 84 0.19 14.68 9.21
CA ASP A 84 0.61 14.43 10.59
C ASP A 84 1.48 13.16 10.74
N ARG A 85 1.47 12.28 9.73
CA ARG A 85 2.29 11.07 9.69
C ARG A 85 2.46 10.55 8.26
N GLY A 86 3.36 9.58 8.07
CA GLY A 86 3.38 8.76 6.86
C GLY A 86 2.26 7.73 6.93
N TYR A 87 1.34 7.75 5.96
CA TYR A 87 0.13 6.90 5.98
C TYR A 87 0.38 5.53 5.34
N LEU A 88 1.30 4.77 5.92
CA LEU A 88 1.53 3.36 5.59
C LEU A 88 1.45 2.54 6.87
N HIS A 89 0.56 1.53 6.87
CA HIS A 89 0.27 0.72 8.05
C HIS A 89 0.25 -0.77 7.69
N ALA A 90 0.92 -1.58 8.50
CA ALA A 90 0.87 -3.04 8.40
C ALA A 90 -0.46 -3.52 8.99
N TYR A 91 -1.42 -3.83 8.12
CA TYR A 91 -2.81 -4.08 8.48
C TYR A 91 -3.10 -5.54 8.81
N ALA A 92 -2.58 -6.48 8.00
CA ALA A 92 -2.94 -7.89 8.11
C ALA A 92 -1.72 -8.78 7.89
N LEU A 93 -1.67 -9.87 8.63
CA LEU A 93 -0.62 -10.88 8.50
C LEU A 93 -1.26 -12.26 8.64
N ARG A 94 -0.93 -13.17 7.72
CA ARG A 94 -1.40 -14.56 7.73
C ARG A 94 -0.26 -15.49 7.36
N PHE A 95 0.00 -16.48 8.19
CA PHE A 95 1.07 -17.45 7.94
C PHE A 95 0.80 -18.79 8.60
N ASN A 96 1.43 -19.83 8.08
CA ASN A 96 1.46 -21.16 8.70
C ASN A 96 2.78 -21.36 9.44
N PHE A 97 2.69 -21.86 10.66
CA PHE A 97 3.86 -22.22 11.46
C PHE A 97 3.59 -23.55 12.17
N LEU A 98 4.41 -24.56 11.90
CA LEU A 98 4.30 -25.90 12.46
C LEU A 98 2.87 -26.49 12.33
N GLY A 99 2.25 -26.29 11.16
CA GLY A 99 0.91 -26.83 10.85
C GLY A 99 -0.24 -26.00 11.38
N THR A 100 0.01 -24.91 12.08
CA THR A 100 -1.02 -24.01 12.60
C THR A 100 -1.10 -22.74 11.77
N LEU A 101 -2.32 -22.34 11.40
CA LEU A 101 -2.58 -21.10 10.68
C LEU A 101 -2.75 -19.95 11.66
N TYR A 102 -1.93 -18.92 11.50
CA TYR A 102 -2.02 -17.68 12.29
C TYR A 102 -2.53 -16.55 11.40
N GLN A 103 -3.51 -15.79 11.90
CA GLN A 103 -4.10 -14.66 11.20
C GLN A 103 -4.23 -13.48 12.15
N TYR A 104 -3.74 -12.31 11.73
CA TYR A 104 -3.78 -11.10 12.52
C TYR A 104 -4.31 -9.95 11.69
N ILE A 105 -5.26 -9.20 12.23
CA ILE A 105 -5.78 -7.97 11.66
C ILE A 105 -5.61 -6.89 12.70
N LEU A 106 -4.96 -5.79 12.32
CA LEU A 106 -4.75 -4.64 13.20
C LEU A 106 -5.17 -3.37 12.48
N PRO A 107 -6.43 -2.94 12.63
CA PRO A 107 -6.85 -1.64 12.11
C PRO A 107 -6.01 -0.50 12.70
N SER A 108 -5.66 0.50 11.90
CA SER A 108 -4.90 1.63 12.41
C SER A 108 -5.79 2.51 13.28
N ASP A 109 -5.31 2.86 14.46
CA ASP A 109 -5.96 3.77 15.40
C ASP A 109 -5.20 5.09 15.55
N GLU A 110 -4.13 5.29 14.77
CA GLU A 110 -3.29 6.48 14.81
C GLU A 110 -3.31 7.20 13.45
N GLY A 111 -3.36 8.53 13.50
CA GLY A 111 -3.34 9.37 12.32
C GLY A 111 -4.73 9.90 11.96
N GLU A 112 -4.76 11.19 11.65
CA GLU A 112 -6.00 11.94 11.39
C GLU A 112 -6.88 11.28 10.33
N PHE A 113 -6.28 10.85 9.21
CA PHE A 113 -7.07 10.29 8.10
C PHE A 113 -7.58 8.88 8.40
N TYR A 114 -6.83 8.07 9.15
CA TYR A 114 -7.29 6.73 9.55
C TYR A 114 -8.48 6.78 10.52
N LEU A 115 -8.65 7.87 11.23
CA LEU A 115 -9.74 8.03 12.20
C LEU A 115 -11.01 8.59 11.58
N THR A 116 -11.03 8.92 10.29
CA THR A 116 -12.24 9.39 9.62
C THR A 116 -13.26 8.25 9.49
N LYS A 117 -14.55 8.60 9.50
CA LYS A 117 -15.62 7.61 9.46
C LYS A 117 -15.56 6.76 8.18
N SER A 118 -15.30 7.38 7.02
CA SER A 118 -15.27 6.66 5.74
C SER A 118 -14.17 5.58 5.72
N ILE A 119 -13.01 5.84 6.30
CA ILE A 119 -11.93 4.85 6.38
C ILE A 119 -12.24 3.79 7.42
N LYS A 120 -12.74 4.16 8.59
CA LYS A 120 -13.13 3.19 9.62
C LYS A 120 -14.18 2.21 9.12
N ASP A 121 -15.21 2.71 8.43
CA ASP A 121 -16.27 1.86 7.87
C ASP A 121 -15.70 0.92 6.81
N LYS A 122 -14.81 1.40 5.95
CA LYS A 122 -14.16 0.57 4.94
C LYS A 122 -13.28 -0.52 5.56
N LEU A 123 -12.55 -0.23 6.61
CA LEU A 123 -11.72 -1.21 7.30
C LEU A 123 -12.56 -2.33 7.93
N ILE A 124 -13.76 -2.04 8.39
CA ILE A 124 -14.69 -3.07 8.86
C ILE A 124 -15.07 -4.02 7.72
N GLU A 125 -15.36 -3.49 6.53
CA GLU A 125 -15.66 -4.30 5.33
C GLU A 125 -14.46 -5.16 4.90
N LEU A 126 -13.23 -4.72 5.17
CA LEU A 126 -11.99 -5.39 4.74
C LEU A 126 -11.39 -6.30 5.83
N ASP A 127 -12.22 -6.83 6.75
CA ASP A 127 -11.76 -7.65 7.87
C ASP A 127 -11.23 -9.03 7.48
N GLN A 128 -11.43 -9.47 6.22
CA GLN A 128 -10.93 -10.73 5.68
C GLN A 128 -10.20 -10.47 4.35
N PRO A 129 -9.07 -9.73 4.36
CA PRO A 129 -8.42 -9.30 3.11
C PRO A 129 -7.92 -10.45 2.25
N TRP A 130 -7.62 -11.60 2.82
CA TRP A 130 -7.21 -12.80 2.09
C TRP A 130 -8.33 -13.46 1.28
N LEU A 131 -9.60 -13.12 1.52
CA LEU A 131 -10.74 -13.63 0.77
C LEU A 131 -11.06 -12.80 -0.47
N LEU A 132 -10.38 -11.67 -0.68
CA LEU A 132 -10.60 -10.82 -1.85
C LEU A 132 -10.05 -11.46 -3.12
N ASN A 133 -10.68 -11.16 -4.26
CA ASN A 133 -10.21 -11.60 -5.58
C ASN A 133 -9.09 -10.67 -6.05
N TRP A 134 -7.89 -10.91 -5.55
CA TRP A 134 -6.73 -10.09 -5.88
C TRP A 134 -6.41 -10.11 -7.38
N PRO A 135 -6.12 -8.97 -8.00
CA PRO A 135 -5.81 -8.89 -9.42
C PRO A 135 -4.51 -9.62 -9.76
N LYS A 136 -4.50 -10.29 -10.91
CA LYS A 136 -3.35 -11.03 -11.42
C LYS A 136 -2.51 -10.19 -12.36
#